data_ddf39a21c47c666781aeb48a0bbd97e2
#
_entry.id   ddf39a21c47c666781aeb48a0bbd97e2
#
_cell.length_a   1.000
_cell.length_b   1.000
_cell.length_c   1.000
_cell.angle_alpha   90.00
_cell.angle_beta   90.00
_cell.angle_gamma   90.00
#
_symmetry.space_group_name_H-M   'P 1'
#
loop_
_entity.id
_entity.type
_entity.pdbx_description
1 polymer ?
#
loop_
_entity_poly.entity_id
_entity_poly.type
_entity_poly.pdbx_seq_one_letter_code
_entity_poly.pdbx_strand_id
1 'polypeptide(L)'
;MTPKNIVNMATLAGASVIAITDHNSVRNVWAVTAAAGNKLVVIPGMEVWTREDVHLLCLFPHLMAAETFGRKVYAALPNRRGDADLFGQQYLFDSENKIIGWEERLLLSPVELSIDDACKEVTLLGGVVIPAHVDRTYSVVTQLGFIPPHLPIGLVEVSRRGKQPEKVRAYPYVTNSDAHSLAALAGSIPWELEVAVSTIEGVIEALRLKIKQR
;
A
#
# COMPACT_ATOMS: atom_id res chain seq x y z
N MET A 1 5.79 -6.78 -12.39
CA MET A 1 6.36 -7.85 -11.51
C MET A 1 5.36 -8.98 -11.41
N THR A 2 5.79 -10.24 -11.28
CA THR A 2 4.88 -11.39 -11.18
C THR A 2 4.90 -11.98 -9.76
N PRO A 3 3.83 -12.65 -9.29
CA PRO A 3 3.67 -13.10 -7.91
C PRO A 3 4.86 -13.87 -7.35
N LYS A 4 5.29 -14.94 -8.00
CA LYS A 4 6.45 -15.76 -7.54
C LYS A 4 7.75 -14.94 -7.51
N ASN A 5 7.94 -14.03 -8.46
CA ASN A 5 9.15 -13.21 -8.51
C ASN A 5 9.16 -12.17 -7.38
N ILE A 6 8.01 -11.58 -7.03
CA ILE A 6 7.87 -10.70 -5.87
C ILE A 6 8.26 -11.45 -4.60
N VAL A 7 7.67 -12.63 -4.37
CA VAL A 7 7.96 -13.46 -3.19
C VAL A 7 9.43 -13.82 -3.11
N ASN A 8 10.02 -14.30 -4.22
CA ASN A 8 11.43 -14.70 -4.23
C ASN A 8 12.36 -13.51 -3.96
N MET A 9 12.11 -12.35 -4.57
CA MET A 9 12.96 -11.15 -4.35
C MET A 9 12.80 -10.60 -2.93
N ALA A 10 11.60 -10.58 -2.37
CA ALA A 10 11.38 -10.17 -0.99
C ALA A 10 12.11 -11.09 0.00
N THR A 11 12.02 -12.41 -0.22
CA THR A 11 12.76 -13.39 0.60
C THR A 11 14.27 -13.20 0.48
N LEU A 12 14.80 -12.98 -0.72
CA LEU A 12 16.22 -12.69 -0.95
C LEU A 12 16.67 -11.38 -0.28
N ALA A 13 15.80 -10.38 -0.21
CA ALA A 13 16.04 -9.14 0.51
C ALA A 13 15.96 -9.29 2.04
N GLY A 14 15.63 -10.49 2.56
CA GLY A 14 15.53 -10.77 3.99
C GLY A 14 14.20 -10.34 4.63
N ALA A 15 13.17 -10.03 3.83
CA ALA A 15 11.86 -9.69 4.36
C ALA A 15 11.13 -10.95 4.86
N SER A 16 10.53 -10.86 6.04
CA SER A 16 9.58 -11.86 6.57
C SER A 16 8.12 -11.44 6.37
N VAL A 17 7.90 -10.17 6.10
CA VAL A 17 6.58 -9.57 5.85
C VAL A 17 6.68 -8.61 4.68
N ILE A 18 5.71 -8.64 3.77
CA ILE A 18 5.53 -7.62 2.72
C ILE A 18 4.08 -7.17 2.68
N ALA A 19 3.83 -5.97 2.19
CA ALA A 19 2.51 -5.52 1.79
C ALA A 19 2.44 -5.44 0.26
N ILE A 20 1.33 -5.85 -0.33
CA ILE A 20 1.04 -5.63 -1.74
C ILE A 20 0.10 -4.44 -1.82
N THR A 21 0.60 -3.36 -2.44
CA THR A 21 -0.06 -2.05 -2.44
C THR A 21 -0.12 -1.46 -3.84
N ASP A 22 -0.60 -2.25 -4.81
CA ASP A 22 -0.84 -1.77 -6.18
C ASP A 22 -1.74 -0.52 -6.16
N HIS A 23 -1.51 0.43 -7.07
CA HIS A 23 -2.33 1.63 -7.17
C HIS A 23 -3.81 1.29 -7.40
N ASN A 24 -4.67 1.78 -6.52
CA ASN A 24 -6.14 1.69 -6.60
C ASN A 24 -6.70 0.28 -6.86
N SER A 25 -5.92 -0.78 -6.55
CA SER A 25 -6.30 -2.16 -6.82
C SER A 25 -5.76 -3.14 -5.79
N VAL A 26 -6.56 -4.16 -5.45
CA VAL A 26 -6.14 -5.31 -4.62
C VAL A 26 -6.16 -6.62 -5.41
N ARG A 27 -6.38 -6.56 -6.73
CA ARG A 27 -6.70 -7.74 -7.53
C ARG A 27 -5.56 -8.76 -7.64
N ASN A 28 -4.30 -8.34 -7.49
CA ASN A 28 -3.14 -9.23 -7.48
C ASN A 28 -2.73 -9.70 -6.07
N VAL A 29 -3.34 -9.18 -5.00
CA VAL A 29 -2.98 -9.53 -3.61
C VAL A 29 -3.12 -11.02 -3.37
N TRP A 30 -4.25 -11.63 -3.77
CA TRP A 30 -4.47 -13.07 -3.61
C TRP A 30 -3.39 -13.91 -4.31
N ALA A 31 -3.02 -13.54 -5.53
CA ALA A 31 -2.02 -14.28 -6.30
C ALA A 31 -0.65 -14.28 -5.60
N VAL A 32 -0.24 -13.13 -5.04
CA VAL A 32 1.02 -13.03 -4.29
C VAL A 32 0.93 -13.80 -2.96
N THR A 33 -0.21 -13.70 -2.25
CA THR A 33 -0.44 -14.44 -1.00
C THR A 33 -0.36 -15.94 -1.24
N ALA A 34 -1.02 -16.45 -2.28
CA ALA A 34 -0.98 -17.87 -2.64
C ALA A 34 0.43 -18.31 -3.08
N ALA A 35 1.16 -17.49 -3.83
CA ALA A 35 2.54 -17.78 -4.22
C ALA A 35 3.51 -17.76 -3.03
N ALA A 36 3.24 -16.95 -2.00
CA ALA A 36 4.06 -16.88 -0.79
C ALA A 36 3.94 -18.15 0.06
N GLY A 37 2.74 -18.73 0.17
CA GLY A 37 2.51 -19.88 1.05
C GLY A 37 2.97 -19.56 2.48
N ASN A 38 3.90 -20.35 3.00
CA ASN A 38 4.48 -20.16 4.34
C ASN A 38 5.84 -19.45 4.35
N LYS A 39 6.32 -18.93 3.20
CA LYS A 39 7.65 -18.34 3.09
C LYS A 39 7.73 -16.97 3.75
N LEU A 40 6.67 -16.19 3.66
CA LEU A 40 6.55 -14.85 4.24
C LEU A 40 5.08 -14.47 4.43
N VAL A 41 4.83 -13.52 5.30
CA VAL A 41 3.50 -12.94 5.53
C VAL A 41 3.23 -11.87 4.46
N VAL A 42 2.08 -11.97 3.79
CA VAL A 42 1.63 -10.98 2.81
C VAL A 42 0.46 -10.18 3.38
N ILE A 43 0.67 -8.91 3.65
CA ILE A 43 -0.38 -8.00 4.12
C ILE A 43 -1.20 -7.55 2.92
N PRO A 44 -2.52 -7.75 2.92
CA PRO A 44 -3.39 -7.18 1.91
C PRO A 44 -3.42 -5.66 2.02
N GLY A 45 -3.14 -4.97 0.92
CA GLY A 45 -3.09 -3.52 0.90
C GLY A 45 -3.43 -2.93 -0.45
N MET A 46 -3.40 -1.62 -0.49
CA MET A 46 -3.61 -0.80 -1.68
C MET A 46 -2.96 0.56 -1.48
N GLU A 47 -2.33 1.13 -2.49
CA GLU A 47 -2.00 2.54 -2.51
C GLU A 47 -3.13 3.30 -3.20
N VAL A 48 -3.92 4.05 -2.42
CA VAL A 48 -5.02 4.86 -2.95
C VAL A 48 -4.52 6.23 -3.34
N TRP A 49 -4.84 6.66 -4.56
CA TRP A 49 -4.62 8.02 -5.01
C TRP A 49 -5.92 8.80 -4.87
N THR A 50 -6.04 9.61 -3.80
CA THR A 50 -7.29 10.32 -3.46
C THR A 50 -7.55 11.51 -4.40
N ARG A 51 -8.77 12.08 -4.34
CA ARG A 51 -9.15 13.26 -5.12
C ARG A 51 -8.37 14.52 -4.77
N GLU A 52 -7.74 14.56 -3.59
CA GLU A 52 -6.85 15.66 -3.17
C GLU A 52 -5.41 15.49 -3.69
N ASP A 53 -5.18 14.58 -4.65
CA ASP A 53 -3.86 14.22 -5.17
C ASP A 53 -2.90 13.68 -4.10
N VAL A 54 -3.41 12.96 -3.11
CA VAL A 54 -2.62 12.34 -2.04
C VAL A 54 -2.61 10.82 -2.17
N HIS A 55 -1.44 10.23 -2.03
CA HIS A 55 -1.27 8.78 -1.94
C HIS A 55 -1.36 8.31 -0.49
N LEU A 56 -2.16 7.28 -0.27
CA LEU A 56 -2.36 6.64 1.03
C LEU A 56 -2.11 5.13 0.94
N LEU A 57 -1.20 4.61 1.74
CA LEU A 57 -1.10 3.18 1.95
C LEU A 57 -2.23 2.73 2.88
N CYS A 58 -3.12 1.92 2.36
CA CYS A 58 -4.25 1.31 3.06
C CYS A 58 -3.94 -0.16 3.28
N LEU A 59 -3.70 -0.58 4.53
CA LEU A 59 -3.34 -1.95 4.89
C LEU A 59 -4.47 -2.60 5.68
N PHE A 60 -4.74 -3.88 5.43
CA PHE A 60 -5.91 -4.57 5.98
C PHE A 60 -5.53 -5.85 6.74
N PRO A 61 -6.32 -6.24 7.78
CA PRO A 61 -6.07 -7.44 8.57
C PRO A 61 -6.34 -8.74 7.80
N HIS A 62 -7.12 -8.69 6.72
CA HIS A 62 -7.42 -9.87 5.89
C HIS A 62 -7.90 -9.45 4.49
N LEU A 63 -7.79 -10.37 3.53
CA LEU A 63 -8.09 -10.12 2.11
C LEU A 63 -9.52 -9.62 1.88
N MET A 64 -10.52 -10.18 2.58
CA MET A 64 -11.92 -9.76 2.42
C MET A 64 -12.15 -8.27 2.78
N ALA A 65 -11.45 -7.74 3.79
CA ALA A 65 -11.51 -6.32 4.12
C ALA A 65 -10.90 -5.47 2.98
N ALA A 66 -9.74 -5.87 2.47
CA ALA A 66 -9.09 -5.22 1.34
C ALA A 66 -9.97 -5.24 0.08
N GLU A 67 -10.60 -6.37 -0.24
CA GLU A 67 -11.51 -6.48 -1.38
C GLU A 67 -12.78 -5.64 -1.21
N THR A 68 -13.31 -5.55 0.01
CA THR A 68 -14.47 -4.70 0.30
C THR A 68 -14.15 -3.23 0.07
N PHE A 69 -13.00 -2.78 0.52
CA PHE A 69 -12.51 -1.43 0.24
C PHE A 69 -12.19 -1.26 -1.26
N GLY A 70 -11.55 -2.26 -1.87
CA GLY A 70 -11.21 -2.25 -3.30
C GLY A 70 -12.42 -2.05 -4.21
N ARG A 71 -13.57 -2.64 -3.88
CA ARG A 71 -14.83 -2.39 -4.64
C ARG A 71 -15.27 -0.93 -4.56
N LYS A 72 -15.12 -0.26 -3.40
CA LYS A 72 -15.45 1.18 -3.25
C LYS A 72 -14.48 2.05 -4.05
N VAL A 73 -13.19 1.78 -3.96
CA VAL A 73 -12.16 2.48 -4.73
C VAL A 73 -12.39 2.32 -6.23
N TYR A 74 -12.69 1.10 -6.69
CA TYR A 74 -12.98 0.83 -8.09
C TYR A 74 -14.25 1.53 -8.58
N ALA A 75 -15.29 1.62 -7.76
CA ALA A 75 -16.50 2.38 -8.08
C ALA A 75 -16.22 3.89 -8.22
N ALA A 76 -15.27 4.41 -7.42
CA ALA A 76 -14.83 5.81 -7.45
C ALA A 76 -13.75 6.10 -8.51
N LEU A 77 -13.20 5.06 -9.16
CA LEU A 77 -12.19 5.22 -10.20
C LEU A 77 -12.82 5.79 -11.48
N PRO A 78 -12.24 6.84 -12.09
CA PRO A 78 -12.73 7.38 -13.35
C PRO A 78 -12.86 6.30 -14.45
N ASN A 79 -13.92 6.36 -15.24
CA ASN A 79 -14.11 5.43 -16.37
C ASN A 79 -13.22 5.82 -17.56
N ARG A 80 -11.91 5.85 -17.34
CA ARG A 80 -10.88 6.14 -18.33
C ARG A 80 -10.07 4.88 -18.59
N ARG A 81 -9.96 4.49 -19.87
CA ARG A 81 -9.10 3.36 -20.25
C ARG A 81 -7.63 3.73 -20.12
N GLY A 82 -6.84 2.78 -19.64
CA GLY A 82 -5.38 2.89 -19.65
C GLY A 82 -4.85 2.82 -21.09
N ASP A 83 -3.83 3.61 -21.37
CA ASP A 83 -3.06 3.51 -22.60
C ASP A 83 -1.83 2.63 -22.31
N ALA A 84 -1.85 1.41 -22.86
CA ALA A 84 -0.80 0.43 -22.60
C ALA A 84 0.58 0.85 -23.16
N ASP A 85 0.61 1.70 -24.16
CA ASP A 85 1.87 2.20 -24.74
C ASP A 85 2.52 3.26 -23.83
N LEU A 86 1.71 3.99 -23.07
CA LEU A 86 2.19 5.01 -22.15
C LEU A 86 2.43 4.48 -20.72
N PHE A 87 1.51 3.65 -20.20
CA PHE A 87 1.50 3.23 -18.80
C PHE A 87 1.86 1.75 -18.60
N GLY A 88 2.03 1.00 -19.69
CA GLY A 88 2.16 -0.45 -19.64
C GLY A 88 0.81 -1.15 -19.42
N GLN A 89 0.80 -2.45 -19.63
CA GLN A 89 -0.40 -3.27 -19.45
C GLN A 89 -0.58 -3.64 -17.96
N GLN A 90 -1.76 -3.39 -17.42
CA GLN A 90 -2.14 -3.64 -16.03
C GLN A 90 -2.60 -5.10 -15.85
N TYR A 91 -1.65 -6.04 -15.91
CA TYR A 91 -1.93 -7.48 -15.87
C TYR A 91 -2.46 -7.96 -14.52
N LEU A 92 -3.33 -8.97 -14.61
CA LEU A 92 -3.79 -9.79 -13.50
C LEU A 92 -3.16 -11.18 -13.61
N PHE A 93 -2.66 -11.68 -12.48
CA PHE A 93 -1.94 -12.94 -12.42
C PHE A 93 -2.63 -13.96 -11.53
N ASP A 94 -2.39 -15.24 -11.81
CA ASP A 94 -2.54 -16.29 -10.81
C ASP A 94 -1.24 -16.48 -10.00
N SER A 95 -1.27 -17.39 -9.01
CA SER A 95 -0.12 -17.69 -8.15
C SER A 95 1.05 -18.35 -8.88
N GLU A 96 0.82 -18.86 -10.09
CA GLU A 96 1.83 -19.52 -10.93
C GLU A 96 2.52 -18.59 -11.93
N ASN A 97 2.27 -17.27 -11.85
CA ASN A 97 2.73 -16.22 -12.77
C ASN A 97 2.01 -16.20 -14.12
N LYS A 98 0.92 -16.94 -14.28
CA LYS A 98 0.14 -16.92 -15.52
C LYS A 98 -0.74 -15.66 -15.55
N ILE A 99 -0.75 -14.98 -16.68
CA ILE A 99 -1.69 -13.87 -16.93
C ILE A 99 -3.09 -14.46 -17.08
N ILE A 100 -4.02 -14.01 -16.24
CA ILE A 100 -5.44 -14.42 -16.24
C ILE A 100 -6.37 -13.31 -16.74
N GLY A 101 -5.83 -12.13 -17.02
CA GLY A 101 -6.55 -10.98 -17.52
C GLY A 101 -5.76 -9.69 -17.35
N TRP A 102 -6.44 -8.58 -17.52
CA TRP A 102 -5.89 -7.24 -17.30
C TRP A 102 -6.97 -6.30 -16.80
N GLU A 103 -6.58 -5.18 -16.20
CA GLU A 103 -7.48 -4.11 -15.82
C GLU A 103 -7.56 -3.08 -16.96
N GLU A 104 -8.79 -2.78 -17.41
CA GLU A 104 -9.01 -1.83 -18.51
C GLU A 104 -9.00 -0.37 -18.05
N ARG A 105 -9.48 -0.10 -16.83
CA ARG A 105 -9.47 1.25 -16.28
C ARG A 105 -8.07 1.64 -15.83
N LEU A 106 -7.67 2.86 -16.11
CA LEU A 106 -6.37 3.38 -15.68
C LEU A 106 -6.32 3.47 -14.16
N LEU A 107 -5.56 2.58 -13.53
CA LEU A 107 -5.36 2.56 -12.09
C LEU A 107 -4.50 3.74 -11.60
N LEU A 108 -3.64 4.27 -12.47
CA LEU A 108 -2.81 5.46 -12.20
C LEU A 108 -3.61 6.75 -12.44
N SER A 109 -4.68 6.92 -11.67
CA SER A 109 -5.56 8.09 -11.70
C SER A 109 -6.07 8.39 -10.30
N PRO A 110 -6.24 9.66 -9.91
CA PRO A 110 -6.94 9.98 -8.67
C PRO A 110 -8.38 9.46 -8.74
N VAL A 111 -8.85 8.91 -7.63
CA VAL A 111 -10.22 8.43 -7.49
C VAL A 111 -11.11 9.51 -6.87
N GLU A 112 -12.42 9.48 -7.15
CA GLU A 112 -13.42 10.37 -6.55
C GLU A 112 -13.75 9.95 -5.09
N LEU A 113 -12.69 9.74 -4.29
CA LEU A 113 -12.75 9.39 -2.88
C LEU A 113 -11.83 10.35 -2.12
N SER A 114 -12.36 10.99 -1.07
CA SER A 114 -11.57 11.90 -0.25
C SER A 114 -10.64 11.16 0.71
N ILE A 115 -9.63 11.86 1.23
CA ILE A 115 -8.78 11.37 2.32
C ILE A 115 -9.64 10.97 3.53
N ASP A 116 -10.63 11.81 3.89
CA ASP A 116 -11.55 11.57 5.01
C ASP A 116 -12.33 10.27 4.82
N ASP A 117 -12.94 10.09 3.64
CA ASP A 117 -13.71 8.89 3.33
C ASP A 117 -12.81 7.65 3.29
N ALA A 118 -11.63 7.75 2.69
CA ALA A 118 -10.66 6.64 2.67
C ALA A 118 -10.25 6.24 4.09
N CYS A 119 -9.86 7.20 4.93
CA CYS A 119 -9.48 6.95 6.32
C CYS A 119 -10.62 6.32 7.13
N LYS A 120 -11.83 6.84 6.99
CA LYS A 120 -13.03 6.32 7.67
C LYS A 120 -13.30 4.86 7.26
N GLU A 121 -13.34 4.58 5.97
CA GLU A 121 -13.65 3.24 5.46
C GLU A 121 -12.58 2.21 5.85
N VAL A 122 -11.31 2.55 5.71
CA VAL A 122 -10.20 1.66 6.11
C VAL A 122 -10.27 1.37 7.60
N THR A 123 -10.54 2.38 8.44
CA THR A 123 -10.69 2.20 9.89
C THR A 123 -11.87 1.30 10.24
N LEU A 124 -13.03 1.49 9.60
CA LEU A 124 -14.21 0.64 9.79
C LEU A 124 -13.95 -0.83 9.43
N LEU A 125 -13.11 -1.08 8.44
CA LEU A 125 -12.69 -2.41 8.01
C LEU A 125 -11.54 -2.99 8.84
N GLY A 126 -11.18 -2.30 9.92
CA GLY A 126 -10.08 -2.72 10.80
C GLY A 126 -8.71 -2.59 10.15
N GLY A 127 -8.53 -1.71 9.18
CA GLY A 127 -7.27 -1.42 8.53
C GLY A 127 -6.47 -0.31 9.21
N VAL A 128 -5.33 0.02 8.59
CA VAL A 128 -4.43 1.11 8.95
C VAL A 128 -4.18 1.97 7.72
N VAL A 129 -4.23 3.30 7.88
CA VAL A 129 -3.87 4.27 6.85
C VAL A 129 -2.54 4.91 7.20
N ILE A 130 -1.63 4.92 6.23
CA ILE A 130 -0.31 5.55 6.33
C ILE A 130 -0.15 6.49 5.13
N PRO A 131 -0.04 7.81 5.30
CA PRO A 131 0.30 8.71 4.20
C PRO A 131 1.61 8.28 3.55
N ALA A 132 1.55 8.01 2.24
CA ALA A 132 2.68 7.50 1.49
C ALA A 132 3.72 8.61 1.25
N HIS A 133 4.99 8.22 1.20
CA HIS A 133 6.17 9.01 0.78
C HIS A 133 6.01 10.52 1.04
N VAL A 134 5.80 10.92 2.32
CA VAL A 134 5.52 12.32 2.74
C VAL A 134 6.59 13.34 2.30
N ASP A 135 7.72 12.86 1.85
CA ASP A 135 8.87 13.62 1.34
C ASP A 135 8.89 13.80 -0.19
N ARG A 136 7.84 13.32 -0.90
CA ARG A 136 7.71 13.40 -2.38
C ARG A 136 6.44 14.15 -2.81
N THR A 137 6.26 14.26 -4.13
CA THR A 137 5.00 14.68 -4.77
C THR A 137 3.85 13.70 -4.45
N TYR A 138 2.62 14.15 -4.60
CA TYR A 138 1.40 13.39 -4.28
C TYR A 138 1.31 12.96 -2.81
N SER A 139 2.00 13.67 -1.93
CA SER A 139 1.95 13.42 -0.49
C SER A 139 1.02 14.40 0.22
N VAL A 140 0.55 14.00 1.40
CA VAL A 140 -0.28 14.87 2.26
C VAL A 140 0.42 16.19 2.58
N VAL A 141 1.75 16.19 2.71
CA VAL A 141 2.55 17.40 3.01
C VAL A 141 2.64 18.33 1.81
N THR A 142 2.80 17.81 0.61
CA THR A 142 2.94 18.62 -0.60
C THR A 142 1.59 19.14 -1.08
N GLN A 143 0.52 18.37 -0.93
CA GLN A 143 -0.82 18.73 -1.41
C GLN A 143 -1.59 19.59 -0.39
N LEU A 144 -1.61 19.20 0.88
CA LEU A 144 -2.37 19.88 1.92
C LEU A 144 -1.51 20.79 2.81
N GLY A 145 -0.21 20.60 2.84
CA GLY A 145 0.70 21.35 3.71
C GLY A 145 0.80 20.83 5.15
N PHE A 146 -0.10 19.96 5.59
CA PHE A 146 -0.18 19.35 6.92
C PHE A 146 -1.04 18.09 6.89
N ILE A 147 -1.00 17.30 7.96
CA ILE A 147 -1.93 16.19 8.17
C ILE A 147 -3.12 16.72 8.97
N PRO A 148 -4.36 16.66 8.44
CA PRO A 148 -5.55 17.12 9.17
C PRO A 148 -5.67 16.40 10.52
N PRO A 149 -5.81 17.13 11.65
CA PRO A 149 -5.71 16.54 12.99
C PRO A 149 -6.88 15.61 13.37
N HIS A 150 -7.98 15.67 12.66
CA HIS A 150 -9.15 14.82 12.86
C HIS A 150 -8.99 13.43 12.21
N LEU A 151 -8.01 13.25 11.32
CA LEU A 151 -7.77 11.96 10.67
C LEU A 151 -7.06 10.99 11.62
N PRO A 152 -7.40 9.69 11.57
CA PRO A 152 -6.79 8.66 12.42
C PRO A 152 -5.37 8.28 11.91
N ILE A 153 -4.54 9.29 11.65
CA ILE A 153 -3.18 9.14 11.14
C ILE A 153 -2.22 9.41 12.28
N GLY A 154 -1.42 8.44 12.64
CA GLY A 154 -0.39 8.58 13.67
C GLY A 154 0.98 8.05 13.23
N LEU A 155 1.09 7.61 11.97
CA LEU A 155 2.29 7.06 11.36
C LEU A 155 2.37 7.57 9.92
N VAL A 156 3.56 7.88 9.43
CA VAL A 156 3.77 8.32 8.03
C VAL A 156 4.85 7.46 7.36
N GLU A 157 4.85 7.42 6.04
CA GLU A 157 5.92 6.82 5.28
C GLU A 157 6.89 7.89 4.76
N VAL A 158 8.18 7.66 4.95
CA VAL A 158 9.26 8.45 4.34
C VAL A 158 9.97 7.58 3.32
N SER A 159 10.26 8.11 2.15
CA SER A 159 11.01 7.39 1.12
C SER A 159 12.35 6.92 1.67
N ARG A 160 12.81 5.75 1.26
CA ARG A 160 14.03 5.10 1.77
C ARG A 160 15.28 6.01 1.79
N ARG A 161 15.43 6.91 0.82
CA ARG A 161 16.55 7.87 0.73
C ARG A 161 16.12 9.29 1.05
N GLY A 162 14.87 9.46 1.46
CA GLY A 162 14.30 10.75 1.79
C GLY A 162 14.62 11.20 3.22
N LYS A 163 14.18 12.39 3.52
CA LYS A 163 14.23 12.95 4.88
C LYS A 163 12.81 13.30 5.30
N GLN A 164 12.48 12.97 6.52
CA GLN A 164 11.18 13.33 7.07
C GLN A 164 11.03 14.86 7.06
N PRO A 165 9.99 15.39 6.39
CA PRO A 165 9.71 16.81 6.38
C PRO A 165 9.44 17.35 7.78
N GLU A 166 9.87 18.60 8.05
CA GLU A 166 9.70 19.23 9.37
C GLU A 166 8.24 19.30 9.82
N LYS A 167 7.33 19.55 8.89
CA LYS A 167 5.87 19.60 9.14
C LYS A 167 5.27 18.34 9.73
N VAL A 168 5.91 17.21 9.56
CA VAL A 168 5.47 15.89 10.06
C VAL A 168 6.48 15.25 11.00
N ARG A 169 7.48 16.00 11.48
CA ARG A 169 8.54 15.52 12.39
C ARG A 169 8.00 14.90 13.68
N ALA A 170 6.84 15.34 14.15
CA ALA A 170 6.20 14.81 15.35
C ALA A 170 5.58 13.41 15.14
N TYR A 171 5.48 12.93 13.89
CA TYR A 171 4.94 11.63 13.59
C TYR A 171 6.04 10.58 13.56
N PRO A 172 5.87 9.41 14.20
CA PRO A 172 6.70 8.26 13.91
C PRO A 172 6.60 7.92 12.42
N TYR A 173 7.65 7.33 11.84
CA TYR A 173 7.65 7.00 10.44
C TYR A 173 8.16 5.59 10.17
N VAL A 174 7.78 5.08 9.02
CA VAL A 174 8.30 3.85 8.41
C VAL A 174 9.00 4.18 7.10
N THR A 175 9.89 3.31 6.67
CA THR A 175 10.53 3.40 5.35
C THR A 175 10.25 2.13 4.58
N ASN A 176 9.55 2.24 3.46
CA ASN A 176 9.25 1.11 2.60
C ASN A 176 10.07 1.18 1.31
N SER A 177 10.04 0.09 0.55
CA SER A 177 10.78 0.02 -0.71
C SER A 177 10.13 0.83 -1.82
N ASP A 178 8.81 0.96 -1.81
CA ASP A 178 8.03 1.53 -2.93
C ASP A 178 8.50 0.94 -4.27
N ALA A 179 8.63 -0.40 -4.31
CA ALA A 179 9.35 -1.09 -5.36
C ALA A 179 8.45 -1.31 -6.59
N HIS A 180 8.74 -0.61 -7.68
CA HIS A 180 8.09 -0.78 -8.98
C HIS A 180 8.84 -1.73 -9.92
N SER A 181 9.93 -2.33 -9.46
CA SER A 181 10.68 -3.34 -10.20
C SER A 181 11.29 -4.39 -9.29
N LEU A 182 11.60 -5.58 -9.83
CA LEU A 182 12.28 -6.64 -9.07
C LEU A 182 13.66 -6.19 -8.58
N ALA A 183 14.38 -5.39 -9.36
CA ALA A 183 15.68 -4.86 -8.96
C ALA A 183 15.55 -3.90 -7.76
N ALA A 184 14.54 -3.03 -7.76
CA ALA A 184 14.26 -2.15 -6.63
C ALA A 184 13.88 -2.94 -5.37
N LEU A 185 13.07 -4.00 -5.52
CA LEU A 185 12.68 -4.88 -4.43
C LEU A 185 13.87 -5.66 -3.87
N ALA A 186 14.70 -6.26 -4.72
CA ALA A 186 15.92 -6.97 -4.31
C ALA A 186 16.93 -6.07 -3.59
N GLY A 187 17.02 -4.80 -3.99
CA GLY A 187 17.86 -3.79 -3.33
C GLY A 187 17.22 -3.14 -2.11
N SER A 188 16.02 -3.55 -1.69
CA SER A 188 15.38 -3.01 -0.50
C SER A 188 16.04 -3.55 0.78
N ILE A 189 16.00 -2.74 1.85
CA ILE A 189 16.38 -3.18 3.19
C ILE A 189 15.10 -3.12 4.01
N PRO A 190 14.59 -4.27 4.50
CA PRO A 190 13.44 -4.28 5.40
C PRO A 190 13.72 -3.46 6.66
N TRP A 191 12.73 -2.79 7.19
CA TRP A 191 12.80 -2.22 8.53
C TRP A 191 12.21 -3.20 9.54
N GLU A 192 12.63 -3.09 10.77
CA GLU A 192 12.19 -4.00 11.83
C GLU A 192 10.94 -3.46 12.54
N LEU A 193 9.98 -4.32 12.75
CA LEU A 193 8.77 -4.07 13.52
C LEU A 193 8.65 -5.14 14.62
N GLU A 194 8.64 -4.73 15.86
CA GLU A 194 8.33 -5.63 16.97
C GLU A 194 6.85 -6.03 16.91
N VAL A 195 6.58 -7.31 16.85
CA VAL A 195 5.24 -7.90 16.80
C VAL A 195 5.11 -8.98 17.87
N ALA A 196 3.94 -9.07 18.50
CA ALA A 196 3.66 -10.15 19.44
C ALA A 196 3.56 -11.50 18.73
N VAL A 197 2.99 -11.52 17.52
CA VAL A 197 2.82 -12.71 16.68
C VAL A 197 3.09 -12.31 15.23
N SER A 198 3.88 -13.11 14.51
CA SER A 198 4.19 -12.91 13.09
C SER A 198 3.03 -13.35 12.20
N THR A 199 1.90 -12.66 12.31
CA THR A 199 0.70 -12.83 11.46
C THR A 199 0.29 -11.47 10.89
N ILE A 200 -0.62 -11.47 9.93
CA ILE A 200 -1.17 -10.23 9.36
C ILE A 200 -1.78 -9.37 10.48
N GLU A 201 -2.61 -9.98 11.33
CA GLU A 201 -3.28 -9.32 12.45
C GLU A 201 -2.27 -8.75 13.45
N GLY A 202 -1.23 -9.51 13.77
CA GLY A 202 -0.16 -9.06 14.68
C GLY A 202 0.59 -7.83 14.15
N VAL A 203 0.89 -7.80 12.84
CA VAL A 203 1.52 -6.64 12.21
C VAL A 203 0.56 -5.44 12.18
N ILE A 204 -0.70 -5.62 11.80
CA ILE A 204 -1.70 -4.54 11.79
C ILE A 204 -1.88 -3.96 13.20
N GLU A 205 -1.94 -4.79 14.23
CA GLU A 205 -2.05 -4.32 15.62
C GLU A 205 -0.79 -3.57 16.07
N ALA A 206 0.40 -4.06 15.74
CA ALA A 206 1.65 -3.35 16.05
C ALA A 206 1.72 -1.97 15.37
N LEU A 207 1.26 -1.86 14.12
CA LEU A 207 1.15 -0.56 13.45
C LEU A 207 0.14 0.36 14.15
N ARG A 208 -1.01 -0.17 14.60
CA ARG A 208 -2.01 0.60 15.36
C ARG A 208 -1.47 1.08 16.71
N LEU A 209 -0.67 0.27 17.39
CA LEU A 209 -0.04 0.68 18.65
C LEU A 209 0.92 1.85 18.44
N LYS A 210 1.71 1.85 17.35
CA LYS A 210 2.54 3.01 16.98
C LYS A 210 1.71 4.27 16.72
N ILE A 211 0.52 4.13 16.12
CA ILE A 211 -0.42 5.22 15.89
C ILE A 211 -0.97 5.80 17.21
N LYS A 212 -1.27 4.95 18.19
CA LYS A 212 -1.85 5.35 19.50
C LYS A 212 -0.84 5.99 20.46
N GLN A 213 0.48 5.79 20.24
CA GLN A 213 1.54 6.36 21.07
C GLN A 213 1.77 7.88 20.85
N ARG A 214 1.03 8.48 19.95
CA ARG A 214 0.98 9.92 19.71
C ARG A 214 -0.13 10.58 20.53
#